data_60d139d26bc149a7eca7ed2b1cd65db4
#
_entry.id   60d139d26bc149a7eca7ed2b1cd65db4
#
_cell.length_a   1.000
_cell.length_b   1.000
_cell.length_c   1.000
_cell.angle_alpha   90.00
_cell.angle_beta   90.00
_cell.angle_gamma   90.00
#
_symmetry.space_group_name_H-M   'P 1'
#
loop_
_entity.id
_entity.type
_entity.pdbx_description
1 polymer ?
#
loop_
_entity_poly.entity_id
_entity_poly.type
_entity_poly.pdbx_seq_one_letter_code
_entity_poly.pdbx_strand_id
1 'polypeptide(L)'
;MHVCCGPCTVYPLRTLRDEGVEVRGYFFNPNIHPYREFKRRIGGLVALAEEKKFAVEIDRHYGLTEYLRRVVHHEKKRCSICYDMRLEPTAKKAAEEGMDAFTTTLLYSKYQNHALLKEKCRQLAEKYSIDFLYRDFRMGWQEGIDESIALDIYRQPYCGCIYSEQERYDKKLRKKIRQQNVQNNAINNITTSTTSTEVQP
;
A
#
# COMPACT_ATOMS: atom_id res chain seq x y z
N MET A 1 2.59 4.43 -11.91
CA MET A 1 1.94 3.70 -10.77
C MET A 1 3.00 3.33 -9.74
N HIS A 2 2.77 3.69 -8.45
CA HIS A 2 3.60 3.16 -7.35
C HIS A 2 3.38 1.66 -7.20
N VAL A 3 4.47 0.89 -7.14
CA VAL A 3 4.46 -0.58 -7.03
C VAL A 3 5.05 -1.02 -5.69
N CYS A 4 4.27 -1.73 -4.87
CA CYS A 4 4.77 -2.21 -3.57
C CYS A 4 5.42 -3.61 -3.64
N CYS A 5 5.01 -4.46 -4.58
CA CYS A 5 5.52 -5.82 -4.81
C CYS A 5 4.83 -6.46 -6.02
N GLY A 6 5.35 -7.57 -6.52
CA GLY A 6 4.78 -8.29 -7.66
C GLY A 6 3.31 -8.67 -7.46
N PRO A 7 2.94 -9.45 -6.43
CA PRO A 7 1.56 -9.91 -6.25
C PRO A 7 0.52 -8.79 -6.16
N CYS A 8 0.87 -7.66 -5.51
CA CYS A 8 -0.05 -6.53 -5.41
C CYS A 8 -0.22 -5.76 -6.73
N THR A 9 0.63 -6.03 -7.73
CA THR A 9 0.62 -5.36 -9.03
C THR A 9 -0.24 -6.09 -10.05
N VAL A 10 -0.40 -7.40 -9.91
CA VAL A 10 -1.07 -8.28 -10.88
C VAL A 10 -2.45 -7.75 -11.28
N TYR A 11 -3.36 -7.66 -10.33
CA TYR A 11 -4.73 -7.22 -10.58
C TYR A 11 -4.83 -5.73 -10.98
N PRO A 12 -4.19 -4.79 -10.28
CA PRO A 12 -4.21 -3.39 -10.68
C PRO A 12 -3.67 -3.14 -12.09
N LEU A 13 -2.58 -3.81 -12.47
CA LEU A 13 -1.99 -3.67 -13.80
C LEU A 13 -2.95 -4.18 -14.89
N ARG A 14 -3.56 -5.35 -14.69
CA ARG A 14 -4.55 -5.90 -15.61
C ARG A 14 -5.74 -4.97 -15.74
N THR A 15 -6.36 -4.56 -14.63
CA THR A 15 -7.53 -3.68 -14.63
C THR A 15 -7.27 -2.37 -15.39
N LEU A 16 -6.14 -1.73 -15.13
CA LEU A 16 -5.81 -0.47 -15.81
C LEU A 16 -5.56 -0.68 -17.31
N ARG A 17 -4.91 -1.79 -17.70
CA ARG A 17 -4.71 -2.11 -19.13
C ARG A 17 -6.03 -2.43 -19.83
N ASP A 18 -6.95 -3.13 -19.17
CA ASP A 18 -8.29 -3.43 -19.69
C ASP A 18 -9.12 -2.13 -19.88
N GLU A 19 -8.85 -1.09 -19.08
CA GLU A 19 -9.39 0.27 -19.23
C GLU A 19 -8.66 1.09 -20.32
N GLY A 20 -7.67 0.53 -21.02
CA GLY A 20 -6.90 1.23 -22.06
C GLY A 20 -5.82 2.18 -21.52
N VAL A 21 -5.47 2.08 -20.23
CA VAL A 21 -4.46 2.95 -19.62
C VAL A 21 -3.06 2.38 -19.85
N GLU A 22 -2.14 3.20 -20.40
CA GLU A 22 -0.71 2.88 -20.43
C GLU A 22 -0.13 3.03 -19.02
N VAL A 23 0.47 1.97 -18.49
CA VAL A 23 0.97 1.93 -17.11
C VAL A 23 2.48 1.79 -17.08
N ARG A 24 3.16 2.74 -16.43
CA ARG A 24 4.56 2.63 -16.02
C ARG A 24 4.66 2.44 -14.52
N GLY A 25 5.47 1.49 -14.08
CA GLY A 25 5.68 1.17 -12.67
C GLY A 25 6.85 1.94 -12.07
N TYR A 26 6.71 2.28 -10.79
CA TYR A 26 7.81 2.79 -9.99
C TYR A 26 7.84 2.07 -8.64
N PHE A 27 8.90 1.29 -8.39
CA PHE A 27 9.13 0.63 -7.12
C PHE A 27 10.07 1.46 -6.27
N PHE A 28 9.50 2.16 -5.30
CA PHE A 28 10.24 2.87 -4.25
C PHE A 28 9.64 2.54 -2.89
N ASN A 29 10.35 1.73 -2.09
CA ASN A 29 9.79 1.15 -0.87
C ASN A 29 10.82 1.13 0.26
N PRO A 30 11.19 2.29 0.83
CA PRO A 30 12.18 2.39 1.91
C PRO A 30 11.73 1.75 3.22
N ASN A 31 10.46 1.35 3.30
CA ASN A 31 9.84 0.73 4.47
C ASN A 31 9.92 -0.80 4.51
N ILE A 32 10.44 -1.45 3.47
CA ILE A 32 10.46 -2.92 3.43
C ILE A 32 11.68 -3.47 4.16
N HIS A 33 11.42 -4.22 5.22
CA HIS A 33 12.42 -4.82 6.09
C HIS A 33 12.09 -6.29 6.40
N PRO A 34 13.10 -7.15 6.71
CA PRO A 34 14.53 -6.89 6.60
C PRO A 34 15.03 -6.87 5.15
N TYR A 35 16.31 -6.65 4.94
CA TYR A 35 16.94 -6.56 3.61
C TYR A 35 16.66 -7.78 2.71
N ARG A 36 16.61 -8.98 3.30
CA ARG A 36 16.27 -10.20 2.55
C ARG A 36 14.86 -10.13 1.95
N GLU A 37 13.91 -9.61 2.71
CA GLU A 37 12.53 -9.42 2.25
C GLU A 37 12.46 -8.37 1.12
N PHE A 38 13.17 -7.26 1.28
CA PHE A 38 13.30 -6.24 0.25
C PHE A 38 13.81 -6.83 -1.08
N LYS A 39 14.89 -7.63 -1.03
CA LYS A 39 15.42 -8.33 -2.21
C LYS A 39 14.42 -9.32 -2.83
N ARG A 40 13.71 -10.09 -2.00
CA ARG A 40 12.70 -11.05 -2.49
C ARG A 40 11.56 -10.35 -3.23
N ARG A 41 11.11 -9.19 -2.73
CA ARG A 41 10.05 -8.42 -3.39
C ARG A 41 10.51 -7.84 -4.71
N ILE A 42 11.74 -7.37 -4.79
CA ILE A 42 12.34 -6.94 -6.05
C ILE A 42 12.38 -8.12 -7.03
N GLY A 43 12.88 -9.28 -6.62
CA GLY A 43 12.91 -10.47 -7.47
C GLY A 43 11.53 -10.87 -8.00
N GLY A 44 10.52 -10.93 -7.13
CA GLY A 44 9.15 -11.22 -7.55
C GLY A 44 8.53 -10.15 -8.46
N LEU A 45 8.95 -8.88 -8.33
CA LEU A 45 8.52 -7.82 -9.23
C LEU A 45 9.21 -7.92 -10.59
N VAL A 46 10.50 -8.23 -10.63
CA VAL A 46 11.25 -8.45 -11.89
C VAL A 46 10.61 -9.59 -12.68
N ALA A 47 10.35 -10.74 -12.04
CA ALA A 47 9.70 -11.87 -12.69
C ALA A 47 8.32 -11.49 -13.26
N LEU A 48 7.51 -10.74 -12.51
CA LEU A 48 6.22 -10.23 -13.01
C LEU A 48 6.41 -9.27 -14.20
N ALA A 49 7.38 -8.37 -14.12
CA ALA A 49 7.62 -7.37 -15.16
C ALA A 49 8.02 -8.03 -16.49
N GLU A 50 8.86 -9.04 -16.43
CA GLU A 50 9.25 -9.85 -17.59
C GLU A 50 8.05 -10.59 -18.18
N GLU A 51 7.29 -11.32 -17.35
CA GLU A 51 6.14 -12.10 -17.76
C GLU A 51 5.02 -11.23 -18.38
N LYS A 52 4.72 -10.10 -17.76
CA LYS A 52 3.64 -9.20 -18.21
C LYS A 52 4.11 -8.12 -19.19
N LYS A 53 5.39 -8.10 -19.59
CA LYS A 53 6.00 -7.02 -20.41
C LYS A 53 5.64 -5.65 -19.84
N PHE A 54 5.87 -5.50 -18.53
CA PHE A 54 5.52 -4.31 -17.76
C PHE A 54 6.74 -3.44 -17.52
N ALA A 55 6.73 -2.23 -18.08
CA ALA A 55 7.80 -1.26 -17.85
C ALA A 55 7.76 -0.80 -16.39
N VAL A 56 8.81 -1.13 -15.64
CA VAL A 56 8.93 -0.75 -14.22
C VAL A 56 10.34 -0.28 -13.90
N GLU A 57 10.43 0.90 -13.31
CA GLU A 57 11.67 1.39 -12.70
C GLU A 57 11.75 0.90 -11.25
N ILE A 58 12.90 0.34 -10.88
CA ILE A 58 13.14 -0.23 -9.56
C ILE A 58 14.23 0.57 -8.87
N ASP A 59 13.83 1.41 -7.92
CA ASP A 59 14.76 2.02 -6.98
C ASP A 59 15.18 0.97 -5.94
N ARG A 60 16.49 0.69 -5.89
CA ARG A 60 17.09 -0.31 -5.02
C ARG A 60 17.59 0.24 -3.69
N HIS A 61 17.22 1.50 -3.39
CA HIS A 61 17.54 2.12 -2.12
C HIS A 61 16.85 1.39 -0.96
N TYR A 62 17.66 0.87 -0.03
CA TYR A 62 17.17 0.22 1.19
C TYR A 62 17.12 1.24 2.33
N GLY A 63 15.98 1.89 2.48
CA GLY A 63 15.78 3.04 3.36
C GLY A 63 15.57 2.73 4.84
N LEU A 64 16.27 1.73 5.43
CA LEU A 64 16.10 1.33 6.82
C LEU A 64 16.25 2.50 7.79
N THR A 65 17.35 3.23 7.68
CA THR A 65 17.68 4.31 8.61
C THR A 65 16.70 5.47 8.49
N GLU A 66 16.35 5.87 7.26
CA GLU A 66 15.39 6.94 7.01
C GLU A 66 14.00 6.58 7.54
N TYR A 67 13.56 5.35 7.27
CA TYR A 67 12.27 4.88 7.77
C TYR A 67 12.24 4.88 9.30
N LEU A 68 13.23 4.27 9.96
CA LEU A 68 13.26 4.18 11.42
C LEU A 68 13.32 5.56 12.07
N ARG A 69 14.15 6.48 11.57
CA ARG A 69 14.22 7.86 12.09
C ARG A 69 12.89 8.61 12.03
N ARG A 70 12.06 8.34 11.02
CA ARG A 70 10.74 8.97 10.87
C ARG A 70 9.67 8.34 11.74
N VAL A 71 9.76 7.05 12.06
CA VAL A 71 8.68 6.33 12.76
C VAL A 71 8.95 6.13 14.26
N VAL A 72 10.20 6.20 14.72
CA VAL A 72 10.54 6.14 16.15
C VAL A 72 9.83 7.28 16.89
N HIS A 73 9.18 6.96 17.99
CA HIS A 73 8.26 7.81 18.77
C HIS A 73 6.95 8.17 18.06
N HIS A 74 6.72 7.67 16.85
CA HIS A 74 5.50 7.87 16.06
C HIS A 74 4.87 6.55 15.57
N GLU A 75 5.10 5.45 16.29
CA GLU A 75 4.74 4.09 15.87
C GLU A 75 3.24 3.95 15.58
N LYS A 76 2.39 4.65 16.33
CA LYS A 76 0.93 4.67 16.09
C LYS A 76 0.54 5.34 14.77
N LYS A 77 1.39 6.25 14.26
CA LYS A 77 1.20 6.95 12.98
C LYS A 77 2.10 6.42 11.86
N ARG A 78 2.84 5.32 12.11
CA ARG A 78 3.83 4.75 11.16
C ARG A 78 3.28 4.50 9.75
N CYS A 79 2.00 4.07 9.64
CA CYS A 79 1.40 3.82 8.33
C CYS A 79 1.22 5.11 7.53
N SER A 80 0.80 6.20 8.17
CA SER A 80 0.71 7.52 7.53
C SER A 80 2.08 7.97 7.01
N ILE A 81 3.11 7.88 7.84
CA ILE A 81 4.50 8.22 7.48
C ILE A 81 4.98 7.32 6.32
N CYS A 82 4.68 6.02 6.38
CA CYS A 82 5.02 5.07 5.33
C CYS A 82 4.37 5.44 3.98
N TYR A 83 3.12 5.90 3.99
CA TYR A 83 2.45 6.34 2.76
C TYR A 83 3.13 7.56 2.18
N ASP A 84 3.41 8.59 2.99
CA ASP A 84 4.12 9.80 2.53
C ASP A 84 5.46 9.45 1.90
N MET A 85 6.28 8.64 2.59
CA MET A 85 7.60 8.25 2.09
C MET A 85 7.58 7.56 0.72
N ARG A 86 6.49 6.89 0.38
CA ARG A 86 6.37 6.08 -0.87
C ARG A 86 5.62 6.80 -1.96
N LEU A 87 4.55 7.52 -1.59
CA LEU A 87 3.65 8.13 -2.56
C LEU A 87 4.15 9.49 -3.04
N GLU A 88 4.80 10.26 -2.17
CA GLU A 88 5.32 11.58 -2.54
C GLU A 88 6.38 11.50 -3.64
N PRO A 89 7.43 10.65 -3.54
CA PRO A 89 8.37 10.48 -4.66
C PRO A 89 7.72 9.98 -5.95
N THR A 90 6.66 9.16 -5.81
CA THR A 90 5.92 8.66 -6.98
C THR A 90 5.14 9.76 -7.68
N ALA A 91 4.40 10.59 -6.95
CA ALA A 91 3.64 11.70 -7.51
C ALA A 91 4.57 12.75 -8.14
N LYS A 92 5.65 13.09 -7.43
CA LYS A 92 6.68 14.02 -7.93
C LYS A 92 7.29 13.51 -9.25
N LYS A 93 7.75 12.25 -9.26
CA LYS A 93 8.35 11.64 -10.46
C LYS A 93 7.36 11.59 -11.63
N ALA A 94 6.11 11.24 -11.36
CA ALA A 94 5.09 11.20 -12.41
C ALA A 94 4.85 12.58 -13.03
N ALA A 95 4.81 13.65 -12.22
CA ALA A 95 4.70 15.02 -12.71
C ALA A 95 5.93 15.44 -13.51
N GLU A 96 7.14 15.15 -13.02
CA GLU A 96 8.40 15.46 -13.70
C GLU A 96 8.56 14.74 -15.04
N GLU A 97 8.00 13.53 -15.18
CA GLU A 97 8.01 12.73 -16.42
C GLU A 97 6.82 13.03 -17.34
N GLY A 98 5.98 13.98 -17.00
CA GLY A 98 4.83 14.40 -17.84
C GLY A 98 3.75 13.33 -17.97
N MET A 99 3.57 12.49 -16.92
CA MET A 99 2.46 11.55 -16.87
C MET A 99 1.13 12.28 -16.63
N ASP A 100 0.03 11.78 -17.21
CA ASP A 100 -1.31 12.35 -16.99
C ASP A 100 -1.76 12.17 -15.53
N ALA A 101 -1.42 11.03 -14.92
CA ALA A 101 -1.86 10.72 -13.56
C ALA A 101 -0.89 9.79 -12.83
N PHE A 102 -1.02 9.73 -11.50
CA PHE A 102 -0.40 8.69 -10.70
C PHE A 102 -1.42 7.86 -9.93
N THR A 103 -1.03 6.63 -9.59
CA THR A 103 -1.82 5.72 -8.75
C THR A 103 -0.90 4.81 -7.93
N THR A 104 -1.47 3.89 -7.15
CA THR A 104 -0.69 3.00 -6.29
C THR A 104 -1.33 1.62 -6.13
N THR A 105 -0.49 0.57 -6.15
CA THR A 105 -0.92 -0.79 -5.82
C THR A 105 -1.30 -0.97 -4.34
N LEU A 106 -1.10 0.02 -3.47
CA LEU A 106 -1.60 -0.01 -2.09
C LEU A 106 -3.12 -0.04 -2.02
N LEU A 107 -3.80 0.51 -3.03
CA LEU A 107 -5.27 0.49 -3.15
C LEU A 107 -5.85 -0.92 -3.36
N TYR A 108 -5.01 -1.90 -3.69
CA TYR A 108 -5.42 -3.30 -3.80
C TYR A 108 -5.49 -4.02 -2.45
N SER A 109 -4.70 -3.59 -1.47
CA SER A 109 -4.57 -4.32 -0.22
C SER A 109 -5.71 -4.04 0.75
N LYS A 110 -6.39 -5.09 1.22
CA LYS A 110 -7.42 -5.03 2.28
C LYS A 110 -6.85 -4.63 3.66
N TYR A 111 -5.53 -4.63 3.83
CA TYR A 111 -4.85 -4.34 5.10
C TYR A 111 -4.39 -2.89 5.22
N GLN A 112 -4.57 -2.09 4.17
CA GLN A 112 -4.20 -0.67 4.19
C GLN A 112 -5.37 0.19 4.67
N ASN A 113 -5.06 1.33 5.29
CA ASN A 113 -6.08 2.34 5.57
C ASN A 113 -6.44 3.07 4.27
N HIS A 114 -7.48 2.59 3.61
CA HIS A 114 -7.88 3.04 2.28
C HIS A 114 -8.31 4.52 2.26
N ALA A 115 -9.03 4.96 3.29
CA ALA A 115 -9.46 6.36 3.41
C ALA A 115 -8.25 7.30 3.53
N LEU A 116 -7.29 6.95 4.39
CA LEU A 116 -6.06 7.72 4.55
C LEU A 116 -5.20 7.73 3.29
N LEU A 117 -5.09 6.60 2.58
CA LEU A 117 -4.39 6.53 1.29
C LEU A 117 -5.00 7.47 0.26
N LYS A 118 -6.33 7.43 0.13
CA LYS A 118 -7.06 8.28 -0.80
C LYS A 118 -6.85 9.77 -0.50
N GLU A 119 -6.92 10.14 0.76
CA GLU A 119 -6.70 11.52 1.21
C GLU A 119 -5.27 11.98 0.89
N LYS A 120 -4.25 11.18 1.25
CA LYS A 120 -2.85 11.51 0.97
C LYS A 120 -2.56 11.61 -0.54
N CYS A 121 -3.12 10.72 -1.34
CA CYS A 121 -2.94 10.81 -2.78
C CYS A 121 -3.60 12.07 -3.37
N ARG A 122 -4.74 12.52 -2.84
CA ARG A 122 -5.37 13.79 -3.27
C ARG A 122 -4.50 15.00 -2.92
N GLN A 123 -3.98 15.06 -1.69
CA GLN A 123 -3.06 16.12 -1.27
C GLN A 123 -1.80 16.17 -2.14
N LEU A 124 -1.26 15.01 -2.53
CA LEU A 124 -0.10 14.93 -3.42
C LEU A 124 -0.46 15.33 -4.87
N ALA A 125 -1.65 15.00 -5.33
CA ALA A 125 -2.16 15.43 -6.64
C ALA A 125 -2.21 16.96 -6.74
N GLU A 126 -2.76 17.61 -5.73
CA GLU A 126 -2.79 19.07 -5.61
C GLU A 126 -1.37 19.66 -5.54
N LYS A 127 -0.52 19.09 -4.66
CA LYS A 127 0.86 19.56 -4.44
C LYS A 127 1.72 19.54 -5.70
N TYR A 128 1.58 18.52 -6.53
CA TYR A 128 2.42 18.31 -7.72
C TYR A 128 1.68 18.61 -9.04
N SER A 129 0.45 19.13 -8.96
CA SER A 129 -0.37 19.46 -10.14
C SER A 129 -0.48 18.29 -11.13
N ILE A 130 -0.77 17.09 -10.59
CA ILE A 130 -0.92 15.86 -11.37
C ILE A 130 -2.17 15.11 -10.90
N ASP A 131 -2.91 14.47 -11.80
CA ASP A 131 -4.12 13.76 -11.45
C ASP A 131 -3.84 12.51 -10.59
N PHE A 132 -4.73 12.22 -9.65
CA PHE A 132 -4.74 10.96 -8.92
C PHE A 132 -5.77 10.01 -9.52
N LEU A 133 -5.32 9.01 -10.22
CA LEU A 133 -6.17 7.95 -10.77
C LEU A 133 -6.59 7.00 -9.66
N TYR A 134 -7.75 7.26 -9.07
CA TYR A 134 -8.32 6.42 -8.02
C TYR A 134 -9.10 5.25 -8.61
N ARG A 135 -8.76 4.03 -8.18
CA ARG A 135 -9.56 2.81 -8.38
C ARG A 135 -9.54 1.99 -7.10
N ASP A 136 -10.67 1.44 -6.71
CA ASP A 136 -10.73 0.46 -5.62
C ASP A 136 -10.41 -0.93 -6.15
N PHE A 137 -9.14 -1.31 -6.11
CA PHE A 137 -8.68 -2.61 -6.59
C PHE A 137 -8.98 -3.77 -5.62
N ARG A 138 -9.57 -3.51 -4.44
CA ARG A 138 -9.87 -4.56 -3.44
C ARG A 138 -10.92 -5.55 -3.94
N MET A 139 -11.73 -5.17 -4.92
CA MET A 139 -12.73 -6.06 -5.54
C MET A 139 -12.07 -7.30 -6.16
N GLY A 140 -10.92 -7.14 -6.79
CA GLY A 140 -10.16 -8.25 -7.38
C GLY A 140 -9.16 -8.92 -6.44
N TRP A 141 -9.35 -8.82 -5.11
CA TRP A 141 -8.40 -9.34 -4.13
C TRP A 141 -8.10 -10.83 -4.33
N GLN A 142 -9.14 -11.66 -4.51
CA GLN A 142 -8.97 -13.10 -4.69
C GLN A 142 -8.36 -13.42 -6.06
N GLU A 143 -8.83 -12.79 -7.10
CA GLU A 143 -8.32 -12.97 -8.47
C GLU A 143 -6.81 -12.68 -8.55
N GLY A 144 -6.36 -11.56 -7.97
CA GLY A 144 -4.93 -11.23 -7.95
C GLY A 144 -4.09 -12.20 -7.12
N ILE A 145 -4.67 -12.81 -6.05
CA ILE A 145 -4.02 -13.89 -5.30
C ILE A 145 -3.84 -15.10 -6.21
N ASP A 146 -4.91 -15.57 -6.85
CA ASP A 146 -4.93 -16.78 -7.65
C ASP A 146 -3.98 -16.65 -8.86
N GLU A 147 -4.01 -15.51 -9.54
CA GLU A 147 -3.08 -15.19 -10.62
C GLU A 147 -1.63 -15.12 -10.15
N SER A 148 -1.36 -14.53 -8.96
CA SER A 148 0.00 -14.49 -8.41
C SER A 148 0.55 -15.87 -8.04
N ILE A 149 -0.31 -16.80 -7.67
CA ILE A 149 0.04 -18.21 -7.42
C ILE A 149 0.32 -18.92 -8.75
N ALA A 150 -0.55 -18.74 -9.74
CA ALA A 150 -0.38 -19.34 -11.06
C ALA A 150 0.91 -18.89 -11.76
N LEU A 151 1.36 -17.66 -11.50
CA LEU A 151 2.61 -17.10 -12.01
C LEU A 151 3.85 -17.49 -11.18
N ASP A 152 3.69 -18.27 -10.12
CA ASP A 152 4.76 -18.67 -9.19
C ASP A 152 5.65 -17.52 -8.69
N ILE A 153 5.09 -16.32 -8.54
CA ILE A 153 5.82 -15.17 -8.06
C ILE A 153 5.86 -15.11 -6.54
N TYR A 154 7.00 -14.67 -5.99
CA TYR A 154 7.16 -14.53 -4.55
C TYR A 154 6.05 -13.70 -3.91
N ARG A 155 5.36 -14.27 -2.92
CA ARG A 155 4.28 -13.63 -2.17
C ARG A 155 4.74 -13.25 -0.76
N GLN A 156 4.63 -11.97 -0.46
CA GLN A 156 5.03 -11.42 0.84
C GLN A 156 4.11 -11.89 1.97
N PRO A 157 4.67 -12.27 3.14
CA PRO A 157 3.87 -12.72 4.28
C PRO A 157 3.30 -11.58 5.16
N TYR A 158 3.80 -10.34 5.02
CA TYR A 158 3.38 -9.16 5.79
C TYR A 158 3.45 -7.88 4.95
N CYS A 159 2.98 -6.75 5.50
CA CYS A 159 2.89 -5.48 4.76
C CYS A 159 4.26 -4.98 4.27
N GLY A 160 5.31 -5.04 5.09
CA GLY A 160 6.67 -4.70 4.68
C GLY A 160 7.57 -4.18 5.79
N CYS A 161 7.10 -3.33 6.68
CA CYS A 161 7.93 -2.79 7.74
C CYS A 161 8.17 -3.79 8.87
N ILE A 162 9.24 -3.57 9.64
CA ILE A 162 9.61 -4.42 10.76
C ILE A 162 8.49 -4.55 11.81
N TYR A 163 7.70 -3.50 12.02
CA TYR A 163 6.54 -3.57 12.94
C TYR A 163 5.45 -4.51 12.40
N SER A 164 5.19 -4.51 11.09
CA SER A 164 4.22 -5.42 10.48
C SER A 164 4.71 -6.87 10.45
N GLU A 165 6.02 -7.06 10.42
CA GLU A 165 6.67 -8.36 10.58
C GLU A 165 6.43 -8.89 11.99
N GLN A 166 6.72 -8.10 13.02
CA GLN A 166 6.46 -8.44 14.40
C GLN A 166 4.97 -8.74 14.63
N GLU A 167 4.06 -7.89 14.17
CA GLU A 167 2.60 -8.11 14.28
C GLU A 167 2.16 -9.42 13.62
N ARG A 168 2.84 -9.87 12.58
CA ARG A 168 2.55 -11.13 11.90
C ARG A 168 3.00 -12.35 12.70
N TYR A 169 4.19 -12.31 13.29
CA TYR A 169 4.85 -13.50 13.86
C TYR A 169 4.82 -13.54 15.38
N ASP A 170 4.75 -12.41 16.08
CA ASP A 170 4.56 -12.35 17.53
C ASP A 170 3.10 -12.70 17.88
N LYS A 171 2.89 -13.96 18.28
CA LYS A 171 1.56 -14.47 18.62
C LYS A 171 0.94 -13.75 19.82
N LYS A 172 1.76 -13.31 20.81
CA LYS A 172 1.28 -12.60 22.01
C LYS A 172 0.82 -11.18 21.63
N LEU A 173 1.64 -10.45 20.88
CA LEU A 173 1.30 -9.12 20.38
C LEU A 173 0.05 -9.16 19.50
N ARG A 174 -0.05 -10.12 18.60
CA ARG A 174 -1.22 -10.28 17.71
C ARG A 174 -2.52 -10.54 18.50
N LYS A 175 -2.46 -11.34 19.59
CA LYS A 175 -3.61 -11.57 20.45
C LYS A 175 -4.04 -10.27 21.14
N LYS A 176 -3.07 -9.50 21.66
CA LYS A 176 -3.32 -8.19 22.31
C LYS A 176 -3.98 -7.19 21.36
N ILE A 177 -3.44 -7.06 20.14
CA ILE A 177 -3.99 -6.15 19.10
C ILE A 177 -5.44 -6.54 18.76
N ARG A 178 -5.73 -7.83 18.59
CA ARG A 178 -7.09 -8.30 18.32
C ARG A 178 -8.07 -7.93 19.44
N GLN A 179 -7.68 -8.11 20.69
CA GLN A 179 -8.50 -7.74 21.85
C GLN A 179 -8.77 -6.23 21.89
N GLN A 180 -7.77 -5.40 21.65
CA GLN A 180 -7.92 -3.94 21.59
C GLN A 180 -8.87 -3.51 20.46
N ASN A 181 -8.76 -4.10 19.29
CA ASN A 181 -9.64 -3.77 18.16
C ASN A 181 -11.10 -4.15 18.44
N VAL A 182 -11.36 -5.27 19.12
CA VAL A 182 -12.72 -5.67 19.54
C VAL A 182 -13.29 -4.65 20.54
N GLN A 183 -12.49 -4.23 21.52
CA GLN A 183 -12.91 -3.23 22.51
C GLN A 183 -13.20 -1.87 21.86
N ASN A 184 -12.35 -1.40 20.96
CA ASN A 184 -12.53 -0.12 20.25
C ASN A 184 -13.79 -0.15 19.37
N ASN A 185 -14.06 -1.25 18.67
CA ASN A 185 -15.27 -1.40 17.87
C ASN A 185 -16.53 -1.42 18.73
N ALA A 186 -16.51 -2.05 19.91
CA ALA A 186 -17.62 -2.04 20.85
C ALA A 186 -17.93 -0.62 21.38
N ILE A 187 -16.90 0.16 21.71
CA ILE A 187 -17.02 1.56 22.15
C ILE A 187 -17.61 2.43 21.03
N ASN A 188 -17.12 2.31 19.81
CA ASN A 188 -17.61 3.10 18.67
C ASN A 188 -19.09 2.79 18.33
N ASN A 189 -19.52 1.53 18.48
CA ASN A 189 -20.92 1.15 18.27
C ASN A 189 -21.86 1.72 19.34
N ILE A 190 -21.39 1.88 20.58
CA ILE A 190 -22.16 2.48 21.66
C ILE A 190 -22.33 3.99 21.44
N THR A 191 -21.26 4.68 21.00
CA THR A 191 -21.29 6.12 20.76
C THR A 191 -22.18 6.50 19.57
N THR A 192 -22.26 5.65 18.53
CA THR A 192 -23.14 5.88 17.38
C THR A 192 -24.63 5.63 17.68
N SER A 193 -24.94 4.77 18.67
CA SER A 193 -26.32 4.51 19.09
C SER A 193 -26.91 5.58 20.02
N THR A 194 -26.06 6.33 20.74
CA THR A 194 -26.50 7.41 21.64
C THR A 194 -26.76 8.74 20.93
N THR A 195 -26.20 8.97 19.74
CA THR A 195 -26.46 10.20 18.95
C THR A 195 -27.73 10.17 18.10
N SER A 196 -28.45 9.05 18.08
CA SER A 196 -29.66 8.90 17.27
C SER A 196 -30.98 9.15 18.03
N THR A 197 -30.91 9.54 19.31
CA THR A 197 -32.11 9.64 20.19
C THR A 197 -32.50 11.07 20.56
N GLU A 198 -31.84 12.10 20.04
CA GLU A 198 -32.22 13.49 20.30
C GLU A 198 -32.50 14.25 18.99
N VAL A 199 -33.59 13.94 18.33
CA VAL A 199 -34.35 14.92 17.51
C VAL A 199 -35.79 14.40 17.39
N GLN A 200 -36.69 14.82 18.27
CA GLN A 200 -38.11 15.06 17.92
C GLN A 200 -38.65 16.24 18.72
N PRO A 201 -39.54 17.01 18.13
CA PRO A 201 -39.82 18.43 18.34
C PRO A 201 -40.53 18.77 19.64
#